data_add005d91aeecfc9ad4e5ae09ca79198
#
_entry.id   add005d91aeecfc9ad4e5ae09ca79198
#
_cell.length_a   1.000
_cell.length_b   1.000
_cell.length_c   1.000
_cell.angle_alpha   90.00
_cell.angle_beta   90.00
_cell.angle_gamma   90.00
#
_symmetry.space_group_name_H-M   'P 1'
#
loop_
_entity.id
_entity.type
_entity.pdbx_description
1 polymer ?
#
loop_
_entity_poly.entity_id
_entity_poly.type
_entity_poly.pdbx_seq_one_letter_code
_entity_poly.pdbx_strand_id
1 'polypeptide(L)'
;VTLRRRGRLRGCIGTLGAGWPVGRSVVHAGELAALEDPRFAPVGAEELAELDVEVSVLTPSRPLEEPADFVPGRDGIVVEARGRRGLLLPQVATEMGWGAAEMLAGACEKAGLRSDAWLDPGTQLEVFEVVRAEGSLTAR
;
A
#
# COMPACT_ATOMS: atom_id res chain seq x y z
N VAL A 1 7.58 -0.97 2.49
CA VAL A 1 8.88 -0.37 2.13
C VAL A 1 9.08 -0.48 0.63
N THR A 2 9.40 0.63 0.00
CA THR A 2 9.72 0.71 -1.42
C THR A 2 11.18 1.12 -1.58
N LEU A 3 11.92 0.37 -2.38
CA LEU A 3 13.29 0.67 -2.77
C LEU A 3 13.30 1.16 -4.21
N ARG A 4 14.00 2.27 -4.44
CA ARG A 4 14.22 2.80 -5.79
C ARG A 4 15.71 2.95 -6.05
N ARG A 5 16.11 2.68 -7.27
CA ARG A 5 17.48 2.93 -7.74
C ARG A 5 17.41 3.88 -8.93
N ARG A 6 18.02 5.05 -8.79
CA ARG A 6 17.99 6.11 -9.83
C ARG A 6 16.56 6.42 -10.29
N GLY A 7 15.62 6.54 -9.33
CA GLY A 7 14.20 6.84 -9.58
C GLY A 7 13.35 5.67 -10.07
N ARG A 8 13.94 4.50 -10.36
CA ARG A 8 13.21 3.31 -10.81
C ARG A 8 12.93 2.34 -9.66
N LEU A 9 11.77 1.71 -9.67
CA LEU A 9 11.43 0.68 -8.71
C LEU A 9 12.49 -0.43 -8.72
N ARG A 10 13.00 -0.77 -7.52
CA ARG A 10 14.00 -1.82 -7.34
C ARG A 10 13.53 -2.92 -6.39
N GLY A 11 12.54 -2.68 -5.57
CA GLY A 11 11.86 -3.63 -4.71
C GLY A 11 10.74 -2.95 -3.93
N CYS A 12 9.68 -3.67 -3.63
CA CYS A 12 8.58 -3.16 -2.83
C CYS A 12 7.84 -4.32 -2.16
N ILE A 13 7.92 -4.39 -0.84
CA ILE A 13 7.20 -5.37 -0.04
C ILE A 13 6.59 -4.68 1.16
N GLY A 14 5.38 -5.10 1.51
CA GLY A 14 4.69 -4.65 2.72
C GLY A 14 4.23 -5.82 3.56
N THR A 15 4.08 -5.57 4.86
CA THR A 15 3.48 -6.49 5.81
C THR A 15 2.27 -5.83 6.44
N LEU A 16 1.15 -6.54 6.51
CA LEU A 16 -0.08 -6.07 7.14
C LEU A 16 -0.33 -6.87 8.42
N GLY A 17 -0.65 -6.16 9.50
CA GLY A 17 -1.13 -6.80 10.73
C GLY A 17 -0.13 -7.72 11.43
N ALA A 18 1.16 -7.49 11.29
CA ALA A 18 2.20 -8.34 11.88
C ALA A 18 2.24 -8.33 13.43
N GLY A 19 1.52 -7.43 14.08
CA GLY A 19 1.51 -7.29 15.54
C GLY A 19 2.85 -6.85 16.14
N TRP A 20 3.80 -6.44 15.32
CA TRP A 20 5.12 -5.97 15.74
C TRP A 20 5.18 -4.45 15.85
N PRO A 21 6.11 -3.93 16.67
CA PRO A 21 6.43 -2.51 16.63
C PRO A 21 6.80 -2.06 15.21
N VAL A 22 6.43 -0.83 14.87
CA VAL A 22 6.63 -0.27 13.51
C VAL A 22 8.07 -0.40 13.03
N GLY A 23 9.05 -0.10 13.88
CA GLY A 23 10.47 -0.19 13.52
C GLY A 23 10.88 -1.59 13.09
N ARG A 24 10.40 -2.63 13.79
CA ARG A 24 10.67 -4.03 13.41
C ARG A 24 10.01 -4.40 12.08
N SER A 25 8.78 -3.95 11.87
CA SER A 25 8.07 -4.18 10.61
C SER A 25 8.76 -3.52 9.43
N VAL A 26 9.29 -2.30 9.62
CA VAL A 26 10.04 -1.57 8.60
C VAL A 26 11.32 -2.30 8.22
N VAL A 27 12.11 -2.74 9.20
CA VAL A 27 13.34 -3.51 8.95
C VAL A 27 13.02 -4.78 8.18
N HIS A 28 12.06 -5.55 8.65
CA HIS A 28 11.66 -6.80 8.00
C HIS A 28 11.15 -6.59 6.57
N ALA A 29 10.26 -5.62 6.36
CA ALA A 29 9.77 -5.30 5.02
C ALA A 29 10.88 -4.78 4.09
N GLY A 30 11.85 -4.05 4.64
CA GLY A 30 13.05 -3.61 3.91
C GLY A 30 13.91 -4.76 3.42
N GLU A 31 14.17 -5.73 4.30
CA GLU A 31 14.89 -6.96 3.95
C GLU A 31 14.17 -7.75 2.86
N LEU A 32 12.87 -7.96 3.01
CA LEU A 32 12.06 -8.65 1.99
C LEU A 32 12.04 -7.90 0.66
N ALA A 33 11.90 -6.57 0.68
CA ALA A 33 11.92 -5.76 -0.53
C ALA A 33 13.28 -5.83 -1.26
N ALA A 34 14.37 -5.93 -0.51
CA ALA A 34 15.71 -6.02 -1.09
C ALA A 34 16.05 -7.42 -1.62
N LEU A 35 15.62 -8.46 -0.94
CA LEU A 35 16.11 -9.80 -1.15
C LEU A 35 15.07 -10.79 -1.72
N GLU A 36 13.79 -10.54 -1.48
CA GLU A 36 12.72 -11.52 -1.75
C GLU A 36 11.58 -11.00 -2.62
N ASP A 37 11.71 -9.82 -3.22
CA ASP A 37 10.72 -9.36 -4.21
C ASP A 37 10.87 -10.18 -5.50
N PRO A 38 9.88 -11.01 -5.86
CA PRO A 38 10.00 -11.95 -6.97
C PRO A 38 10.17 -11.30 -8.34
N ARG A 39 9.92 -9.99 -8.44
CA ARG A 39 10.07 -9.23 -9.68
C ARG A 39 11.51 -8.88 -10.00
N PHE A 40 12.41 -8.97 -9.03
CA PHE A 40 13.80 -8.51 -9.13
C PHE A 40 14.78 -9.54 -8.56
N ALA A 41 16.01 -9.52 -9.04
CA ALA A 41 17.10 -10.21 -8.38
C ALA A 41 17.41 -9.56 -7.01
N PRO A 42 17.95 -10.30 -6.02
CA PRO A 42 18.38 -9.71 -4.75
C PRO A 42 19.29 -8.51 -4.95
N VAL A 43 19.12 -7.49 -4.11
CA VAL A 43 19.97 -6.30 -4.12
C VAL A 43 21.39 -6.66 -3.73
N GLY A 44 22.37 -6.28 -4.54
CA GLY A 44 23.80 -6.42 -4.24
C GLY A 44 24.32 -5.30 -3.32
N ALA A 45 25.38 -5.60 -2.59
CA ALA A 45 26.00 -4.61 -1.69
C ALA A 45 26.46 -3.35 -2.41
N GLU A 46 26.88 -3.48 -3.67
CA GLU A 46 27.31 -2.38 -4.53
C GLU A 46 26.16 -1.45 -4.93
N GLU A 47 24.93 -1.89 -4.83
CA GLU A 47 23.76 -1.07 -5.15
C GLU A 47 23.32 -0.18 -3.98
N LEU A 48 23.70 -0.51 -2.74
CA LEU A 48 23.18 0.14 -1.54
C LEU A 48 23.32 1.66 -1.55
N ALA A 49 24.47 2.17 -2.02
CA ALA A 49 24.73 3.61 -2.09
C ALA A 49 23.87 4.36 -3.11
N GLU A 50 23.21 3.64 -4.01
CA GLU A 50 22.35 4.20 -5.05
C GLU A 50 20.86 4.06 -4.74
N LEU A 51 20.51 3.51 -3.56
CA LEU A 51 19.11 3.26 -3.20
C LEU A 51 18.52 4.45 -2.45
N ASP A 52 17.33 4.80 -2.88
CA ASP A 52 16.37 5.60 -2.13
C ASP A 52 15.35 4.68 -1.49
N VAL A 53 14.99 4.97 -0.26
CA VAL A 53 14.03 4.18 0.54
C VAL A 53 12.82 5.04 0.85
N GLU A 54 11.64 4.53 0.54
CA GLU A 54 10.36 5.09 0.97
C GLU A 54 9.69 4.12 1.94
N VAL A 55 9.27 4.62 3.07
CA VAL A 55 8.51 3.87 4.06
C VAL A 55 7.10 4.45 4.13
N SER A 56 6.10 3.61 3.94
CA SER A 56 4.69 3.96 4.09
C SER A 56 4.12 3.18 5.27
N VAL A 57 3.73 3.91 6.32
CA VAL A 57 3.09 3.33 7.50
C VAL A 57 1.59 3.60 7.41
N LEU A 58 0.81 2.53 7.39
CA LEU A 58 -0.63 2.62 7.35
C LEU A 58 -1.16 2.87 8.76
N THR A 59 -2.06 3.85 8.89
CA THR A 59 -2.80 4.07 10.14
C THR A 59 -3.78 2.91 10.36
N PRO A 60 -4.28 2.71 11.59
CA PRO A 60 -5.38 1.78 11.82
C PRO A 60 -6.56 2.10 10.92
N SER A 61 -7.21 1.08 10.36
CA SER A 61 -8.40 1.26 9.56
C SER A 61 -9.61 1.59 10.42
N ARG A 62 -10.55 2.33 9.84
CA ARG A 62 -11.83 2.69 10.45
C ARG A 62 -12.96 2.46 9.45
N PRO A 63 -14.18 2.14 9.91
CA PRO A 63 -15.31 1.97 9.00
C PRO A 63 -15.55 3.22 8.15
N LEU A 64 -15.83 3.00 6.86
CA LEU A 64 -16.37 4.01 5.97
C LEU A 64 -17.89 3.83 5.94
N GLU A 65 -18.62 4.67 6.66
CA GLU A 65 -20.06 4.54 6.77
C GLU A 65 -20.79 5.06 5.55
N GLU A 66 -20.33 6.21 5.02
CA GLU A 66 -20.88 6.82 3.82
C GLU A 66 -19.80 6.89 2.74
N PRO A 67 -20.03 6.33 1.55
CA PRO A 67 -19.07 6.43 0.44
C PRO A 67 -18.68 7.88 0.08
N ALA A 68 -19.58 8.84 0.32
CA ALA A 68 -19.30 10.26 0.10
C ALA A 68 -18.23 10.85 1.03
N ASP A 69 -17.93 10.19 2.15
CA ASP A 69 -16.90 10.62 3.09
C ASP A 69 -15.48 10.19 2.68
N PHE A 70 -15.36 9.33 1.66
CA PHE A 70 -14.07 8.94 1.12
C PHE A 70 -13.38 10.11 0.43
N VAL A 71 -12.14 10.38 0.80
CA VAL A 71 -11.33 11.45 0.21
C VAL A 71 -10.22 10.87 -0.66
N PRO A 72 -10.35 10.93 -2.00
CA PRO A 72 -9.31 10.45 -2.91
C PRO A 72 -7.97 11.15 -2.66
N GLY A 73 -6.88 10.38 -2.68
CA GLY A 73 -5.52 10.88 -2.43
C GLY A 73 -5.13 10.92 -0.95
N ARG A 74 -6.08 11.03 -0.04
CA ARG A 74 -5.85 10.94 1.42
C ARG A 74 -6.12 9.53 1.92
N ASP A 75 -7.27 8.97 1.56
CA ASP A 75 -7.76 7.71 2.08
C ASP A 75 -7.33 6.52 1.21
N GLY A 76 -6.78 5.49 1.86
CA GLY A 76 -6.76 4.16 1.32
C GLY A 76 -8.08 3.45 1.61
N ILE A 77 -8.38 2.41 0.88
CA ILE A 77 -9.63 1.66 1.00
C ILE A 77 -9.37 0.18 1.19
N VAL A 78 -10.09 -0.43 2.12
CA VAL A 78 -10.20 -1.88 2.27
C VAL A 78 -11.65 -2.27 2.01
N VAL A 79 -11.83 -3.22 1.11
CA VAL A 79 -13.13 -3.82 0.81
C VAL A 79 -13.09 -5.27 1.24
N GLU A 80 -14.10 -5.71 1.98
CA GLU A 80 -14.24 -7.10 2.39
C GLU A 80 -15.67 -7.58 2.21
N ALA A 81 -15.84 -8.66 1.48
CA ALA A 81 -17.12 -9.34 1.29
C ALA A 81 -16.90 -10.80 0.91
N ARG A 82 -17.75 -11.68 1.40
CA ARG A 82 -17.76 -13.12 1.04
C ARG A 82 -16.39 -13.80 1.22
N GLY A 83 -15.66 -13.43 2.28
CA GLY A 83 -14.32 -13.96 2.57
C GLY A 83 -13.22 -13.45 1.64
N ARG A 84 -13.51 -12.44 0.80
CA ARG A 84 -12.54 -11.81 -0.12
C ARG A 84 -12.22 -10.41 0.37
N ARG A 85 -10.95 -10.03 0.23
CA ARG A 85 -10.44 -8.74 0.68
C ARG A 85 -9.55 -8.10 -0.38
N GLY A 86 -9.75 -6.82 -0.63
CA GLY A 86 -8.93 -6.00 -1.50
C GLY A 86 -8.56 -4.69 -0.81
N LEU A 87 -7.34 -4.22 -1.07
CA LEU A 87 -6.81 -2.99 -0.49
C LEU A 87 -6.16 -2.15 -1.58
N LEU A 88 -6.47 -0.86 -1.60
CA LEU A 88 -5.78 0.14 -2.42
C LEU A 88 -5.19 1.24 -1.54
N LEU A 89 -3.94 1.62 -1.81
CA LEU A 89 -3.29 2.74 -1.15
C LEU A 89 -3.80 4.08 -1.67
N PRO A 90 -3.72 5.16 -0.88
CA PRO A 90 -4.22 6.48 -1.29
C PRO A 90 -3.61 7.02 -2.59
N GLN A 91 -2.33 6.72 -2.85
CA GLN A 91 -1.63 7.21 -4.04
C GLN A 91 -2.19 6.67 -5.36
N VAL A 92 -2.91 5.56 -5.32
CA VAL A 92 -3.55 5.01 -6.53
C VAL A 92 -4.53 6.02 -7.14
N ALA A 93 -5.29 6.74 -6.30
CA ALA A 93 -6.20 7.78 -6.77
C ALA A 93 -5.47 8.87 -7.55
N THR A 94 -4.33 9.34 -7.04
CA THR A 94 -3.52 10.37 -7.68
C THR A 94 -2.87 9.87 -8.98
N GLU A 95 -2.28 8.68 -8.95
CA GLU A 95 -1.59 8.08 -10.10
C GLU A 95 -2.55 7.76 -11.25
N MET A 96 -3.77 7.31 -10.93
CA MET A 96 -4.77 6.92 -11.93
C MET A 96 -5.73 8.04 -12.30
N GLY A 97 -5.73 9.16 -11.58
CA GLY A 97 -6.73 10.21 -11.74
C GLY A 97 -8.13 9.77 -11.32
N TRP A 98 -8.23 8.88 -10.31
CA TRP A 98 -9.49 8.31 -9.85
C TRP A 98 -10.13 9.13 -8.75
N GLY A 99 -11.47 9.23 -8.81
CA GLY A 99 -12.30 9.72 -7.73
C GLY A 99 -12.71 8.61 -6.76
N ALA A 100 -13.64 8.91 -5.87
CA ALA A 100 -14.10 7.98 -4.85
C ALA A 100 -14.73 6.70 -5.45
N ALA A 101 -15.61 6.85 -6.43
CA ALA A 101 -16.30 5.71 -7.04
C ALA A 101 -15.33 4.75 -7.73
N GLU A 102 -14.36 5.27 -8.45
CA GLU A 102 -13.34 4.47 -9.13
C GLU A 102 -12.43 3.75 -8.14
N MET A 103 -12.08 4.40 -7.02
CA MET A 103 -11.28 3.78 -5.96
C MET A 103 -12.04 2.61 -5.30
N LEU A 104 -13.32 2.80 -4.99
CA LEU A 104 -14.17 1.75 -4.42
C LEU A 104 -14.35 0.59 -5.39
N ALA A 105 -14.61 0.88 -6.67
CA ALA A 105 -14.73 -0.12 -7.72
C ALA A 105 -13.42 -0.90 -7.91
N GLY A 106 -12.29 -0.21 -7.99
CA GLY A 106 -10.97 -0.82 -8.14
C GLY A 106 -10.59 -1.72 -6.97
N ALA A 107 -10.93 -1.34 -5.74
CA ALA A 107 -10.71 -2.17 -4.56
C ALA A 107 -11.58 -3.46 -4.60
N CYS A 108 -12.82 -3.36 -5.07
CA CYS A 108 -13.68 -4.53 -5.30
C CYS A 108 -13.08 -5.48 -6.33
N GLU A 109 -12.64 -4.96 -7.46
CA GLU A 109 -12.00 -5.77 -8.51
C GLU A 109 -10.72 -6.46 -7.98
N LYS A 110 -9.91 -5.74 -7.22
CA LYS A 110 -8.71 -6.30 -6.59
C LYS A 110 -9.03 -7.43 -5.59
N ALA A 111 -10.19 -7.36 -4.93
CA ALA A 111 -10.69 -8.43 -4.07
C ALA A 111 -11.27 -9.63 -4.87
N GLY A 112 -11.38 -9.52 -6.18
CA GLY A 112 -12.06 -10.50 -7.03
C GLY A 112 -13.58 -10.44 -6.94
N LEU A 113 -14.11 -9.29 -6.55
CA LEU A 113 -15.55 -8.99 -6.51
C LEU A 113 -15.97 -8.21 -7.76
N ARG A 114 -17.28 -8.10 -7.98
CA ARG A 114 -17.80 -7.18 -9.00
C ARG A 114 -17.43 -5.75 -8.64
N SER A 115 -17.21 -4.92 -9.63
CA SER A 115 -16.80 -3.50 -9.44
C SER A 115 -17.82 -2.67 -8.65
N ASP A 116 -19.09 -3.07 -8.62
CA ASP A 116 -20.17 -2.41 -7.88
C ASP A 116 -20.49 -3.08 -6.54
N ALA A 117 -19.73 -4.09 -6.12
CA ALA A 117 -19.97 -4.81 -4.86
C ALA A 117 -19.91 -3.92 -3.62
N TRP A 118 -19.27 -2.77 -3.69
CA TRP A 118 -19.24 -1.78 -2.60
C TRP A 118 -20.60 -1.15 -2.30
N LEU A 119 -21.58 -1.29 -3.22
CA LEU A 119 -22.97 -0.88 -3.01
C LEU A 119 -23.81 -1.94 -2.29
N ASP A 120 -23.31 -3.16 -2.20
CA ASP A 120 -24.06 -4.25 -1.57
C ASP A 120 -24.07 -4.10 -0.05
N PRO A 121 -25.22 -4.29 0.64
CA PRO A 121 -25.33 -4.09 2.09
C PRO A 121 -24.42 -4.97 2.95
N GLY A 122 -23.98 -6.12 2.44
CA GLY A 122 -23.09 -7.05 3.14
C GLY A 122 -21.60 -6.76 2.96
N THR A 123 -21.24 -5.75 2.18
CA THR A 123 -19.86 -5.39 1.93
C THR A 123 -19.35 -4.45 3.01
N GLN A 124 -18.21 -4.81 3.63
CA GLN A 124 -17.54 -3.97 4.61
C GLN A 124 -16.54 -3.06 3.91
N LEU A 125 -16.62 -1.77 4.22
CA LEU A 125 -15.71 -0.74 3.71
C LEU A 125 -14.97 -0.13 4.90
N GLU A 126 -13.65 -0.10 4.82
CA GLU A 126 -12.80 0.56 5.79
C GLU A 126 -11.82 1.50 5.07
N VAL A 127 -11.49 2.59 5.72
CA VAL A 127 -10.48 3.54 5.24
C VAL A 127 -9.31 3.65 6.20
N PHE A 128 -8.16 4.00 5.68
CA PHE A 128 -6.94 4.27 6.44
C PHE A 128 -6.17 5.40 5.75
N GLU A 129 -5.24 5.98 6.48
CA GLU A 129 -4.31 6.97 5.94
C GLU A 129 -2.89 6.40 5.94
N VAL A 130 -1.99 7.06 5.23
CA VAL A 130 -0.58 6.65 5.12
C VAL A 130 0.32 7.79 5.58
N VAL A 131 1.24 7.47 6.48
CA VAL A 131 2.34 8.36 6.86
C VAL A 131 3.58 7.91 6.08
N ARG A 132 4.18 8.82 5.31
CA ARG A 132 5.33 8.54 4.44
C ARG A 132 6.60 9.17 4.98
N ALA A 133 7.71 8.45 4.84
CA ALA A 133 9.05 8.95 5.07
C ALA A 133 9.95 8.47 3.94
N GLU A 134 10.85 9.33 3.48
CA GLU A 134 11.79 9.03 2.41
C GLU A 134 13.22 9.36 2.85
N GLY A 135 14.19 8.63 2.35
CA GLY A 135 15.60 8.86 2.57
C GLY A 135 16.47 8.09 1.61
N SER A 136 17.72 8.53 1.45
CA SER A 136 18.71 7.85 0.64
C SER A 136 19.66 7.06 1.53
N LEU A 137 20.06 5.87 1.08
CA LEU A 137 21.07 5.03 1.74
C LEU A 137 22.51 5.44 1.39
N THR A 138 22.72 6.68 0.93
CA THR A 138 24.06 7.18 0.67
C THR A 138 24.90 7.10 1.94
N ALA A 139 26.01 6.36 1.88
CA ALA A 139 27.01 6.36 2.95
C ALA A 139 27.52 7.79 3.15
N ARG A 140 27.40 8.29 4.36
CA ARG A 140 28.02 9.55 4.77
C ARG A 140 29.48 9.33 5.15
#